data_85c07a5199618b43c98517df0a2b99a8
#
_entry.id   85c07a5199618b43c98517df0a2b99a8
#
_cell.length_a   1.000
_cell.length_b   1.000
_cell.length_c   1.000
_cell.angle_alpha   90.00
_cell.angle_beta   90.00
_cell.angle_gamma   90.00
#
_symmetry.space_group_name_H-M   'P 1'
#
loop_
_entity.id
_entity.type
_entity.pdbx_description
1 polymer ?
#
loop_
_entity_poly.entity_id
_entity_poly.type
_entity_poly.pdbx_seq_one_letter_code
_entity_poly.pdbx_strand_id
1 'polypeptide(L)'
;NRRQRQMCIRDRLMIGPTGVGKTEISRRLSKLAEAPFVKVEATRFTEVGYVGRDVEQIVRDLLEIAIAMEKVKKRKEVHAQAQKLAEDRVLDALVGNKASVATRESFRKRLRDGDLDDNEIEIAVSESNQMPSFEIPGMPGANVGMINISDMLGKSMGQKPKKKKMSVKESHEILINEESDKLIEQDKIIKSAKDSTENNGIVFLDEIDKISARTDRVGGDVSREGVQRDLLPLIEGTTVSTKYGPVK
;
A
#
# COMPACT_ATOMS: atom_id res chain seq x y z
N ASN A 1 -24.34 -21.54 16.01
CA ASN A 1 -24.32 -20.40 16.98
C ASN A 1 -22.96 -19.71 17.15
N ARG A 2 -21.92 -20.04 16.35
CA ARG A 2 -20.67 -19.26 16.30
C ARG A 2 -20.83 -17.91 15.61
N ARG A 3 -21.73 -17.80 14.60
CA ARG A 3 -21.94 -16.54 13.85
C ARG A 3 -22.59 -15.42 14.66
N GLN A 4 -23.45 -15.73 15.62
CA GLN A 4 -24.09 -14.72 16.48
C GLN A 4 -23.16 -14.12 17.55
N ARG A 5 -22.11 -14.82 18.00
CA ARG A 5 -21.14 -14.28 18.95
C ARG A 5 -20.13 -13.31 18.32
N GLN A 6 -19.91 -13.36 17.00
CA GLN A 6 -19.03 -12.42 16.30
C GLN A 6 -19.67 -11.06 16.04
N MET A 7 -21.01 -10.96 15.95
CA MET A 7 -21.71 -9.69 15.71
C MET A 7 -21.67 -8.71 16.90
N CYS A 8 -21.48 -9.18 18.14
CA CYS A 8 -21.55 -8.32 19.32
C CYS A 8 -20.24 -7.63 19.73
N ILE A 9 -19.15 -7.78 18.98
CA ILE A 9 -17.82 -7.26 19.38
C ILE A 9 -17.20 -6.31 18.34
N ARG A 10 -17.93 -5.95 17.28
CA ARG A 10 -17.38 -5.17 16.18
C ARG A 10 -17.13 -3.71 16.56
N ASP A 11 -18.07 -3.10 17.31
CA ASP A 11 -18.01 -1.68 17.61
C ASP A 11 -17.68 -1.45 19.08
N ARG A 12 -16.70 -0.56 19.34
CA ARG A 12 -16.28 -0.20 20.69
C ARG A 12 -16.23 1.30 20.84
N LEU A 13 -16.98 1.82 21.81
CA LEU A 13 -16.92 3.22 22.19
C LEU A 13 -15.81 3.43 23.23
N MET A 14 -14.84 4.27 22.90
CA MET A 14 -13.76 4.66 23.82
C MET A 14 -14.06 6.04 24.41
N ILE A 15 -14.36 6.06 25.72
CA ILE A 15 -14.71 7.27 26.46
C ILE A 15 -13.51 7.72 27.30
N GLY A 16 -13.25 9.02 27.33
CA GLY A 16 -12.21 9.62 28.17
C GLY A 16 -11.75 10.98 27.63
N PRO A 17 -11.07 11.78 28.44
CA PRO A 17 -10.59 13.09 28.02
C PRO A 17 -9.58 13.03 26.89
N THR A 18 -9.32 14.17 26.26
CA THR A 18 -8.28 14.30 25.22
C THR A 18 -6.89 14.02 25.82
N GLY A 19 -6.01 13.35 25.06
CA GLY A 19 -4.63 13.10 25.50
C GLY A 19 -4.40 11.83 26.32
N VAL A 20 -5.44 11.07 26.70
CA VAL A 20 -5.28 9.81 27.48
C VAL A 20 -4.79 8.60 26.64
N GLY A 21 -4.48 8.79 25.37
CA GLY A 21 -3.87 7.74 24.52
C GLY A 21 -4.85 6.82 23.81
N LYS A 22 -6.16 7.16 23.71
CA LYS A 22 -7.18 6.33 23.01
C LYS A 22 -6.71 5.87 21.62
N THR A 23 -6.26 6.80 20.79
CA THR A 23 -5.75 6.51 19.43
C THR A 23 -4.50 5.63 19.45
N GLU A 24 -3.58 5.90 20.39
CA GLU A 24 -2.32 5.16 20.46
C GLU A 24 -2.55 3.70 20.91
N ILE A 25 -3.47 3.48 21.84
CA ILE A 25 -3.88 2.12 22.25
C ILE A 25 -4.42 1.36 21.03
N SER A 26 -5.33 1.96 20.28
CA SER A 26 -5.92 1.33 19.09
C SER A 26 -4.88 1.02 18.03
N ARG A 27 -3.93 1.94 17.79
CA ARG A 27 -2.81 1.74 16.86
C ARG A 27 -1.87 0.61 17.31
N ARG A 28 -1.56 0.51 18.60
CA ARG A 28 -0.72 -0.57 19.12
C ARG A 28 -1.41 -1.92 19.05
N LEU A 29 -2.70 -1.97 19.35
CA LEU A 29 -3.49 -3.19 19.20
C LEU A 29 -3.53 -3.67 17.76
N SER A 30 -3.72 -2.76 16.79
CA SER A 30 -3.70 -3.12 15.37
C SER A 30 -2.35 -3.67 14.93
N LYS A 31 -1.24 -3.09 15.41
CA LYS A 31 0.11 -3.60 15.13
C LYS A 31 0.34 -5.00 15.73
N LEU A 32 -0.12 -5.24 16.94
CA LEU A 32 -0.01 -6.56 17.60
C LEU A 32 -0.84 -7.62 16.88
N ALA A 33 -2.01 -7.23 16.35
CA ALA A 33 -2.89 -8.11 15.59
C ALA A 33 -2.51 -8.24 14.11
N GLU A 34 -1.46 -7.54 13.65
CA GLU A 34 -1.10 -7.41 12.23
C GLU A 34 -2.29 -7.02 11.35
N ALA A 35 -3.17 -6.16 11.89
CA ALA A 35 -4.42 -5.75 11.25
C ALA A 35 -4.26 -4.40 10.53
N PRO A 36 -4.88 -4.22 9.35
CA PRO A 36 -4.96 -2.91 8.70
C PRO A 36 -5.65 -1.90 9.63
N PHE A 37 -5.08 -0.70 9.73
CA PHE A 37 -5.59 0.34 10.63
C PHE A 37 -5.66 1.69 9.93
N VAL A 38 -6.82 2.33 10.00
CA VAL A 38 -6.99 3.71 9.56
C VAL A 38 -7.58 4.55 10.70
N LYS A 39 -7.02 5.75 10.90
CA LYS A 39 -7.59 6.77 11.77
C LYS A 39 -8.22 7.85 10.90
N VAL A 40 -9.46 8.19 11.20
CA VAL A 40 -10.18 9.29 10.55
C VAL A 40 -10.86 10.17 11.59
N GLU A 41 -10.92 11.46 11.33
CA GLU A 41 -11.67 12.42 12.14
C GLU A 41 -13.07 12.57 11.53
N ALA A 42 -14.10 12.29 12.31
CA ALA A 42 -15.50 12.32 11.84
C ALA A 42 -15.90 13.70 11.27
N THR A 43 -15.27 14.75 11.75
CA THR A 43 -15.48 16.14 11.29
C THR A 43 -14.93 16.45 9.90
N ARG A 44 -14.14 15.55 9.30
CA ARG A 44 -13.61 15.72 7.93
C ARG A 44 -14.58 15.27 6.84
N PHE A 45 -15.63 14.58 7.22
CA PHE A 45 -16.65 14.13 6.27
C PHE A 45 -17.73 15.20 6.11
N THR A 46 -18.26 15.27 4.94
CA THR A 46 -19.43 16.10 4.62
C THR A 46 -20.46 15.21 3.95
N GLU A 47 -21.72 15.64 4.02
CA GLU A 47 -22.81 14.95 3.33
C GLU A 47 -22.49 14.74 1.85
N VAL A 48 -22.84 13.56 1.31
CA VAL A 48 -22.65 13.23 -0.12
C VAL A 48 -23.31 14.29 -1.01
N GLY A 49 -22.51 14.87 -1.90
CA GLY A 49 -22.92 15.96 -2.80
C GLY A 49 -22.43 17.35 -2.39
N TYR A 50 -21.85 17.52 -1.20
CA TYR A 50 -21.11 18.72 -0.79
C TYR A 50 -19.59 18.54 -0.97
N VAL A 51 -18.85 19.63 -0.98
CA VAL A 51 -17.38 19.60 -1.06
C VAL A 51 -16.80 18.93 0.20
N GLY A 52 -16.41 17.66 0.13
CA GLY A 52 -15.86 16.93 1.24
C GLY A 52 -15.52 15.48 0.87
N ARG A 53 -14.93 14.75 1.83
CA ARG A 53 -14.62 13.33 1.63
C ARG A 53 -15.86 12.48 1.86
N ASP A 54 -16.11 11.57 0.93
CA ASP A 54 -17.09 10.51 1.06
C ASP A 54 -16.67 9.53 2.17
N VAL A 55 -17.63 9.10 3.00
CA VAL A 55 -17.37 8.12 4.09
C VAL A 55 -16.89 6.77 3.57
N GLU A 56 -17.26 6.36 2.34
CA GLU A 56 -16.74 5.15 1.72
C GLU A 56 -15.22 5.22 1.48
N GLN A 57 -14.63 6.42 1.44
CA GLN A 57 -13.19 6.59 1.30
C GLN A 57 -12.42 5.93 2.46
N ILE A 58 -13.04 5.81 3.63
CA ILE A 58 -12.47 5.09 4.78
C ILE A 58 -12.10 3.64 4.40
N VAL A 59 -13.03 2.95 3.75
CA VAL A 59 -12.83 1.55 3.35
C VAL A 59 -11.82 1.44 2.23
N ARG A 60 -11.83 2.40 1.29
CA ARG A 60 -10.83 2.46 0.21
C ARG A 60 -9.42 2.68 0.76
N ASP A 61 -9.25 3.61 1.69
CA ASP A 61 -7.97 3.90 2.34
C ASP A 61 -7.50 2.69 3.17
N LEU A 62 -8.41 2.03 3.90
CA LEU A 62 -8.11 0.83 4.68
C LEU A 62 -7.62 -0.33 3.80
N LEU A 63 -8.26 -0.53 2.63
CA LEU A 63 -7.83 -1.53 1.66
C LEU A 63 -6.44 -1.23 1.08
N GLU A 64 -6.14 0.03 0.78
CA GLU A 64 -4.79 0.42 0.31
C GLU A 64 -3.71 0.11 1.36
N ILE A 65 -4.01 0.38 2.64
CA ILE A 65 -3.12 0.02 3.76
C ILE A 65 -2.94 -1.50 3.83
N ALA A 66 -4.02 -2.27 3.72
CA ALA A 66 -3.96 -3.73 3.71
C ALA A 66 -3.12 -4.27 2.55
N ILE A 67 -3.27 -3.73 1.35
CA ILE A 67 -2.46 -4.10 0.18
C ILE A 67 -0.98 -3.80 0.42
N ALA A 68 -0.66 -2.64 0.98
CA ALA A 68 0.72 -2.29 1.32
C ALA A 68 1.32 -3.25 2.36
N MET A 69 0.56 -3.62 3.39
CA MET A 69 0.98 -4.59 4.40
C MET A 69 1.22 -5.99 3.81
N GLU A 70 0.29 -6.48 2.99
CA GLU A 70 0.43 -7.78 2.32
C GLU A 70 1.61 -7.82 1.35
N LYS A 71 1.87 -6.73 0.62
CA LYS A 71 3.07 -6.60 -0.23
C LYS A 71 4.35 -6.72 0.58
N VAL A 72 4.45 -6.02 1.71
CA VAL A 72 5.64 -6.09 2.59
C VAL A 72 5.83 -7.50 3.13
N LYS A 73 4.75 -8.17 3.54
CA LYS A 73 4.79 -9.55 4.03
C LYS A 73 5.27 -10.52 2.93
N LYS A 74 4.69 -10.42 1.74
CA LYS A 74 5.06 -11.26 0.60
C LYS A 74 6.50 -11.02 0.14
N ARG A 75 6.97 -9.77 0.10
CA ARG A 75 8.37 -9.46 -0.20
C ARG A 75 9.34 -10.14 0.77
N LYS A 76 9.03 -10.17 2.06
CA LYS A 76 9.85 -10.89 3.06
C LYS A 76 9.88 -12.40 2.79
N GLU A 77 8.74 -12.99 2.43
CA GLU A 77 8.65 -14.42 2.12
C GLU A 77 9.49 -14.82 0.89
N VAL A 78 9.48 -13.99 -0.15
CA VAL A 78 10.21 -14.29 -1.41
C VAL A 78 11.64 -13.75 -1.43
N HIS A 79 12.07 -12.98 -0.42
CA HIS A 79 13.34 -12.26 -0.42
C HIS A 79 14.56 -13.18 -0.68
N ALA A 80 14.64 -14.33 -0.01
CA ALA A 80 15.74 -15.26 -0.19
C ALA A 80 15.81 -15.82 -1.64
N GLN A 81 14.67 -16.08 -2.25
CA GLN A 81 14.60 -16.52 -3.63
C GLN A 81 14.92 -15.37 -4.60
N ALA A 82 14.40 -14.18 -4.35
CA ALA A 82 14.70 -12.99 -5.14
C ALA A 82 16.19 -12.62 -5.09
N GLN A 83 16.83 -12.73 -3.92
CA GLN A 83 18.25 -12.51 -3.74
C GLN A 83 19.07 -13.48 -4.59
N LYS A 84 18.71 -14.76 -4.60
CA LYS A 84 19.41 -15.76 -5.44
C LYS A 84 19.26 -15.43 -6.93
N LEU A 85 18.08 -15.05 -7.39
CA LEU A 85 17.85 -14.68 -8.79
C LEU A 85 18.59 -13.38 -9.16
N ALA A 86 18.63 -12.39 -8.27
CA ALA A 86 19.39 -11.17 -8.45
C ALA A 86 20.89 -11.45 -8.57
N GLU A 87 21.44 -12.31 -7.68
CA GLU A 87 22.84 -12.76 -7.73
C GLU A 87 23.17 -13.44 -9.07
N ASP A 88 22.30 -14.31 -9.56
CA ASP A 88 22.49 -14.97 -10.85
C ASP A 88 22.50 -13.96 -12.02
N ARG A 89 21.65 -12.92 -11.98
CA ARG A 89 21.64 -11.85 -13.00
C ARG A 89 22.91 -10.99 -12.96
N VAL A 90 23.42 -10.68 -11.78
CA VAL A 90 24.73 -9.98 -11.62
C VAL A 90 25.85 -10.83 -12.18
N LEU A 91 25.88 -12.13 -11.90
CA LEU A 91 26.85 -13.06 -12.47
C LEU A 91 26.75 -13.12 -14.00
N ASP A 92 25.55 -13.15 -14.55
CA ASP A 92 25.35 -13.11 -16.00
C ASP A 92 25.91 -11.83 -16.63
N ALA A 93 25.81 -10.70 -15.94
CA ALA A 93 26.37 -9.42 -16.42
C ALA A 93 27.89 -9.39 -16.31
N LEU A 94 28.50 -10.02 -15.29
CA LEU A 94 29.94 -10.04 -15.05
C LEU A 94 30.69 -11.02 -15.94
N VAL A 95 30.19 -12.26 -16.09
CA VAL A 95 30.91 -13.36 -16.74
C VAL A 95 30.20 -13.92 -17.99
N GLY A 96 28.99 -13.44 -18.24
CA GLY A 96 28.16 -13.91 -19.35
C GLY A 96 27.46 -15.24 -19.08
N ASN A 97 26.37 -15.51 -19.82
CA ASN A 97 25.52 -16.69 -19.63
C ASN A 97 26.22 -18.02 -20.02
N LYS A 98 27.31 -17.96 -20.75
CA LYS A 98 28.06 -19.13 -21.23
C LYS A 98 29.27 -19.49 -20.36
N ALA A 99 29.48 -18.80 -19.26
CA ALA A 99 30.59 -19.07 -18.34
C ALA A 99 30.49 -20.47 -17.72
N SER A 100 31.65 -21.12 -17.48
CA SER A 100 31.69 -22.44 -16.84
C SER A 100 31.13 -22.37 -15.41
N VAL A 101 30.61 -23.50 -14.90
CA VAL A 101 30.10 -23.59 -13.54
C VAL A 101 31.20 -23.20 -12.51
N ALA A 102 32.44 -23.63 -12.73
CA ALA A 102 33.55 -23.29 -11.85
C ALA A 102 33.84 -21.77 -11.83
N THR A 103 33.80 -21.12 -13.00
CA THR A 103 33.94 -19.66 -13.11
C THR A 103 32.82 -18.93 -12.36
N ARG A 104 31.56 -19.33 -12.58
CA ARG A 104 30.40 -18.74 -11.90
C ARG A 104 30.51 -18.87 -10.39
N GLU A 105 30.91 -20.03 -9.87
CA GLU A 105 31.08 -20.25 -8.43
C GLU A 105 32.20 -19.39 -7.84
N SER A 106 33.33 -19.25 -8.54
CA SER A 106 34.42 -18.38 -8.12
C SER A 106 33.97 -16.90 -8.04
N PHE A 107 33.25 -16.42 -9.05
CA PHE A 107 32.72 -15.05 -9.05
C PHE A 107 31.61 -14.87 -8.02
N ARG A 108 30.76 -15.88 -7.79
CA ARG A 108 29.74 -15.86 -6.72
C ARG A 108 30.36 -15.68 -5.34
N LYS A 109 31.46 -16.38 -5.06
CA LYS A 109 32.19 -16.22 -3.80
C LYS A 109 32.71 -14.80 -3.64
N ARG A 110 33.40 -14.27 -4.65
CA ARG A 110 33.95 -12.89 -4.63
C ARG A 110 32.84 -11.83 -4.52
N LEU A 111 31.65 -12.08 -5.15
CA LEU A 111 30.49 -11.20 -5.04
C LEU A 111 29.98 -11.15 -3.59
N ARG A 112 29.91 -12.31 -2.92
CA ARG A 112 29.49 -12.39 -1.52
C ARG A 112 30.52 -11.83 -0.54
N ASP A 113 31.81 -11.92 -0.90
CA ASP A 113 32.90 -11.35 -0.11
C ASP A 113 33.01 -9.81 -0.29
N GLY A 114 32.24 -9.21 -1.25
CA GLY A 114 32.22 -7.77 -1.53
C GLY A 114 33.35 -7.29 -2.44
N ASP A 115 34.22 -8.18 -2.94
CA ASP A 115 35.39 -7.83 -3.79
C ASP A 115 35.00 -7.20 -5.14
N LEU A 116 33.73 -7.30 -5.53
CA LEU A 116 33.23 -6.86 -6.84
C LEU A 116 32.26 -5.67 -6.74
N ASP A 117 32.05 -5.12 -5.54
CA ASP A 117 31.03 -4.09 -5.27
C ASP A 117 31.17 -2.85 -6.12
N ASP A 118 32.40 -2.41 -6.37
CA ASP A 118 32.72 -1.20 -7.15
C ASP A 118 32.83 -1.44 -8.67
N ASN A 119 32.70 -2.70 -9.12
CA ASN A 119 32.74 -3.00 -10.54
C ASN A 119 31.50 -2.45 -11.24
N GLU A 120 31.68 -1.81 -12.39
CA GLU A 120 30.56 -1.37 -13.23
C GLU A 120 30.04 -2.54 -14.07
N ILE A 121 28.73 -2.73 -14.07
CA ILE A 121 28.01 -3.69 -14.89
C ILE A 121 26.90 -3.02 -15.69
N GLU A 122 26.60 -3.58 -16.83
CA GLU A 122 25.47 -3.16 -17.66
C GLU A 122 24.32 -4.15 -17.48
N ILE A 123 23.26 -3.71 -16.84
CA ILE A 123 22.06 -4.54 -16.61
C ILE A 123 20.83 -3.94 -17.25
N ALA A 124 19.97 -4.83 -17.73
CA ALA A 124 18.65 -4.48 -18.20
C ALA A 124 17.70 -4.36 -16.97
N VAL A 125 17.27 -3.15 -16.65
CA VAL A 125 16.33 -2.85 -15.57
C VAL A 125 15.00 -2.44 -16.17
N SER A 126 13.92 -3.03 -15.68
CA SER A 126 12.57 -2.56 -15.97
C SER A 126 12.35 -1.24 -15.22
N GLU A 127 12.04 -0.17 -15.94
CA GLU A 127 11.59 1.07 -15.27
C GLU A 127 10.27 0.77 -14.55
N SER A 128 10.33 0.39 -13.28
CA SER A 128 9.16 0.48 -12.44
C SER A 128 8.82 1.96 -12.27
N ASN A 129 7.61 2.36 -12.64
CA ASN A 129 7.09 3.73 -12.50
C ASN A 129 7.03 4.18 -11.03
N GLN A 130 8.19 4.29 -10.39
CA GLN A 130 8.40 5.10 -9.20
C GLN A 130 9.14 6.37 -9.63
N MET A 131 8.49 7.19 -10.48
CA MET A 131 8.84 8.59 -10.48
C MET A 131 8.40 9.15 -9.12
N PRO A 132 9.34 9.75 -8.33
CA PRO A 132 8.92 10.58 -7.23
C PRO A 132 7.99 11.63 -7.83
N SER A 133 6.75 11.69 -7.33
CA SER A 133 5.85 12.79 -7.64
C SER A 133 6.53 14.05 -7.10
N PHE A 134 7.14 14.84 -7.97
CA PHE A 134 7.55 16.20 -7.65
C PHE A 134 6.28 17.01 -7.45
N GLU A 135 5.86 17.15 -6.21
CA GLU A 135 4.93 18.21 -5.84
C GLU A 135 5.64 19.55 -6.11
N ILE A 136 5.18 20.24 -7.13
CA ILE A 136 5.65 21.62 -7.38
C ILE A 136 5.06 22.47 -6.25
N PRO A 137 5.88 23.07 -5.36
CA PRO A 137 5.37 23.92 -4.29
C PRO A 137 4.74 25.14 -4.93
N GLY A 138 3.43 25.32 -4.79
CA GLY A 138 2.72 26.54 -5.17
C GLY A 138 1.48 26.41 -6.04
N MET A 139 1.07 25.22 -6.46
CA MET A 139 -0.19 25.02 -7.19
C MET A 139 -1.04 23.91 -6.55
N PRO A 140 -1.88 24.21 -5.57
CA PRO A 140 -2.82 23.24 -5.04
C PRO A 140 -3.90 22.97 -6.11
N GLY A 141 -3.94 21.73 -6.62
CA GLY A 141 -5.02 21.25 -7.50
C GLY A 141 -4.63 21.01 -8.96
N ALA A 142 -3.41 21.27 -9.39
CA ALA A 142 -2.96 20.89 -10.73
C ALA A 142 -2.44 19.43 -10.76
N ASN A 143 -3.31 18.46 -10.51
CA ASN A 143 -3.16 17.12 -11.08
C ASN A 143 -3.46 17.23 -12.59
N VAL A 144 -2.64 18.00 -13.30
CA VAL A 144 -2.50 17.84 -14.74
C VAL A 144 -1.78 16.51 -14.89
N GLY A 145 -2.55 15.43 -14.99
CA GLY A 145 -2.07 14.20 -15.55
C GLY A 145 -1.46 14.57 -16.89
N MET A 146 -0.15 14.78 -16.94
CA MET A 146 0.60 14.51 -18.13
C MET A 146 0.36 13.03 -18.39
N ILE A 147 -0.71 12.76 -19.13
CA ILE A 147 -0.88 11.51 -19.84
C ILE A 147 0.37 11.44 -20.69
N ASN A 148 1.36 10.71 -20.20
CA ASN A 148 2.56 10.43 -20.98
C ASN A 148 2.07 9.68 -22.20
N ILE A 149 1.97 10.41 -23.32
CA ILE A 149 1.71 9.83 -24.66
C ILE A 149 2.70 8.69 -24.93
N SER A 150 3.90 8.76 -24.33
CA SER A 150 4.88 7.68 -24.31
C SER A 150 4.39 6.41 -23.57
N ASP A 151 3.58 6.53 -22.50
CA ASP A 151 3.02 5.35 -21.81
C ASP A 151 1.90 4.68 -22.61
N MET A 152 1.14 5.47 -23.36
CA MET A 152 0.10 4.95 -24.23
C MET A 152 0.69 4.27 -25.48
N LEU A 153 1.80 4.80 -26.02
CA LEU A 153 2.54 4.18 -27.13
C LEU A 153 3.42 3.01 -26.66
N GLY A 154 3.99 3.06 -25.46
CA GLY A 154 4.89 2.04 -24.92
C GLY A 154 4.20 0.71 -24.57
N LYS A 155 2.93 0.75 -24.14
CA LYS A 155 2.12 -0.45 -23.93
C LYS A 155 1.78 -1.20 -25.21
N SER A 156 1.81 -0.53 -26.36
CA SER A 156 1.56 -1.14 -27.68
C SER A 156 2.82 -1.70 -28.35
N MET A 157 4.01 -1.27 -27.93
CA MET A 157 5.30 -1.66 -28.53
C MET A 157 6.27 -2.22 -27.49
N GLY A 158 5.91 -3.24 -26.73
CA GLY A 158 6.77 -4.00 -25.82
C GLY A 158 8.01 -3.22 -25.36
N GLN A 159 7.95 -2.57 -24.19
CA GLN A 159 9.08 -1.82 -23.63
C GLN A 159 10.32 -2.71 -23.59
N LYS A 160 11.28 -2.45 -24.47
CA LYS A 160 12.59 -3.09 -24.37
C LYS A 160 13.25 -2.61 -23.08
N PRO A 161 13.73 -3.52 -22.21
CA PRO A 161 14.42 -3.14 -21.00
C PRO A 161 15.60 -2.24 -21.35
N LYS A 162 15.65 -1.04 -20.76
CA LYS A 162 16.78 -0.13 -20.95
C LYS A 162 17.99 -0.65 -20.21
N LYS A 163 19.10 -0.78 -20.91
CA LYS A 163 20.37 -1.11 -20.30
C LYS A 163 20.90 0.11 -19.54
N LYS A 164 21.20 -0.06 -18.28
CA LYS A 164 21.77 0.96 -17.41
C LYS A 164 23.09 0.48 -16.87
N LYS A 165 24.12 1.35 -16.90
CA LYS A 165 25.40 1.11 -16.25
C LYS A 165 25.33 1.57 -14.82
N MET A 166 25.74 0.72 -13.90
CA MET A 166 25.79 1.00 -12.45
C MET A 166 26.77 0.06 -11.75
N SER A 167 27.12 0.38 -10.52
CA SER A 167 27.95 -0.51 -9.70
C SER A 167 27.23 -1.81 -9.33
N VAL A 168 27.97 -2.87 -9.08
CA VAL A 168 27.44 -4.15 -8.63
C VAL A 168 26.61 -3.94 -7.36
N LYS A 169 27.10 -3.17 -6.41
CA LYS A 169 26.42 -2.86 -5.14
C LYS A 169 25.05 -2.20 -5.36
N GLU A 170 24.99 -1.15 -6.17
CA GLU A 170 23.72 -0.48 -6.50
C GLU A 170 22.75 -1.39 -7.25
N SER A 171 23.30 -2.20 -8.17
CA SER A 171 22.50 -3.11 -8.98
C SER A 171 21.81 -4.20 -8.14
N HIS A 172 22.46 -4.65 -7.08
CA HIS A 172 21.99 -5.74 -6.24
C HIS A 172 20.65 -5.42 -5.57
N GLU A 173 20.52 -4.24 -4.95
CA GLU A 173 19.25 -3.80 -4.34
C GLU A 173 18.14 -3.64 -5.36
N ILE A 174 18.44 -3.04 -6.51
CA ILE A 174 17.46 -2.83 -7.59
C ILE A 174 16.97 -4.18 -8.12
N LEU A 175 17.88 -5.12 -8.37
CA LEU A 175 17.55 -6.44 -8.89
C LEU A 175 16.76 -7.29 -7.88
N ILE A 176 17.09 -7.25 -6.59
CA ILE A 176 16.31 -7.94 -5.55
C ILE A 176 14.88 -7.42 -5.53
N ASN A 177 14.67 -6.11 -5.61
CA ASN A 177 13.34 -5.54 -5.65
C ASN A 177 12.57 -5.96 -6.92
N GLU A 178 13.23 -5.92 -8.08
CA GLU A 178 12.63 -6.34 -9.36
C GLU A 178 12.26 -7.83 -9.36
N GLU A 179 13.16 -8.70 -8.90
CA GLU A 179 12.88 -10.14 -8.83
C GLU A 179 11.82 -10.46 -7.75
N SER A 180 11.80 -9.73 -6.64
CA SER A 180 10.74 -9.85 -5.65
C SER A 180 9.37 -9.50 -6.26
N ASP A 181 9.30 -8.41 -7.02
CA ASP A 181 8.05 -7.99 -7.66
C ASP A 181 7.57 -8.98 -8.74
N LYS A 182 8.50 -9.65 -9.45
CA LYS A 182 8.17 -10.73 -10.40
C LYS A 182 7.65 -12.00 -9.73
N LEU A 183 8.19 -12.33 -8.54
CA LEU A 183 7.78 -13.50 -7.76
C LEU A 183 6.43 -13.31 -7.07
N ILE A 184 5.97 -12.08 -6.94
CA ILE A 184 4.73 -11.72 -6.26
C ILE A 184 3.57 -11.71 -7.25
N GLU A 185 2.57 -12.56 -7.00
CA GLU A 185 1.31 -12.56 -7.73
C GLU A 185 0.36 -11.47 -7.19
N GLN A 186 0.16 -10.39 -7.94
CA GLN A 186 -0.66 -9.24 -7.54
C GLN A 186 -2.10 -9.64 -7.15
N ASP A 187 -2.70 -10.56 -7.87
CA ASP A 187 -4.07 -11.01 -7.61
C ASP A 187 -4.20 -11.70 -6.25
N LYS A 188 -3.18 -12.47 -5.84
CA LYS A 188 -3.14 -13.09 -4.52
C LYS A 188 -3.02 -12.06 -3.40
N ILE A 189 -2.22 -11.01 -3.61
CA ILE A 189 -2.11 -9.90 -2.66
C ILE A 189 -3.45 -9.19 -2.50
N ILE A 190 -4.11 -8.83 -3.61
CA ILE A 190 -5.39 -8.13 -3.59
C ILE A 190 -6.44 -8.98 -2.86
N LYS A 191 -6.49 -10.28 -3.14
CA LYS A 191 -7.42 -11.19 -2.48
C LYS A 191 -7.16 -11.27 -0.97
N SER A 192 -5.90 -11.46 -0.55
CA SER A 192 -5.51 -11.51 0.86
C SER A 192 -5.78 -10.20 1.57
N ALA A 193 -5.49 -9.06 0.93
CA ALA A 193 -5.74 -7.75 1.46
C ALA A 193 -7.24 -7.47 1.65
N LYS A 194 -8.10 -7.88 0.70
CA LYS A 194 -9.55 -7.79 0.87
C LYS A 194 -10.04 -8.59 2.07
N ASP A 195 -9.62 -9.85 2.15
CA ASP A 195 -9.99 -10.73 3.27
C ASP A 195 -9.53 -10.14 4.62
N SER A 196 -8.31 -9.60 4.67
CA SER A 196 -7.79 -8.91 5.85
C SER A 196 -8.56 -7.63 6.19
N THR A 197 -8.97 -6.86 5.18
CA THR A 197 -9.78 -5.65 5.37
C THR A 197 -11.16 -5.99 5.94
N GLU A 198 -11.83 -6.99 5.37
CA GLU A 198 -13.19 -7.39 5.75
C GLU A 198 -13.27 -8.06 7.13
N ASN A 199 -12.26 -8.84 7.50
CA ASN A 199 -12.31 -9.65 8.72
C ASN A 199 -11.50 -9.06 9.90
N ASN A 200 -10.42 -8.32 9.62
CA ASN A 200 -9.47 -7.85 10.62
C ASN A 200 -9.25 -6.34 10.59
N GLY A 201 -9.78 -5.62 9.60
CA GLY A 201 -9.60 -4.18 9.45
C GLY A 201 -10.12 -3.40 10.65
N ILE A 202 -9.36 -2.39 11.09
CA ILE A 202 -9.72 -1.53 12.22
C ILE A 202 -9.82 -0.09 11.73
N VAL A 203 -11.02 0.47 11.88
CA VAL A 203 -11.29 1.89 11.65
C VAL A 203 -11.43 2.59 12.98
N PHE A 204 -10.63 3.62 13.23
CA PHE A 204 -10.73 4.46 14.41
C PHE A 204 -11.35 5.80 14.03
N LEU A 205 -12.60 6.02 14.45
CA LEU A 205 -13.31 7.28 14.27
C LEU A 205 -13.06 8.18 15.46
N ASP A 206 -12.31 9.27 15.24
CA ASP A 206 -12.05 10.29 16.24
C ASP A 206 -13.08 11.43 16.14
N GLU A 207 -13.29 12.15 17.24
CA GLU A 207 -14.18 13.32 17.30
C GLU A 207 -15.66 13.04 16.96
N ILE A 208 -16.13 11.81 17.19
CA ILE A 208 -17.52 11.42 16.89
C ILE A 208 -18.55 12.22 17.71
N ASP A 209 -18.17 12.70 18.88
CA ASP A 209 -18.97 13.58 19.70
C ASP A 209 -19.33 14.90 19.04
N LYS A 210 -18.44 15.43 18.21
CA LYS A 210 -18.64 16.70 17.48
C LYS A 210 -19.69 16.60 16.39
N ILE A 211 -19.90 15.42 15.80
CA ILE A 211 -20.96 15.20 14.83
C ILE A 211 -22.26 14.71 15.45
N SER A 212 -22.20 14.16 16.68
CA SER A 212 -23.39 13.67 17.40
C SER A 212 -24.09 14.72 18.27
N ALA A 213 -23.44 15.86 18.53
CA ALA A 213 -24.01 16.94 19.35
C ALA A 213 -25.20 17.59 18.63
N ARG A 214 -26.39 17.52 19.25
CA ARG A 214 -27.55 18.32 18.86
C ARG A 214 -27.25 19.81 19.15
N THR A 215 -27.25 20.65 18.14
CA THR A 215 -27.20 22.09 18.31
C THR A 215 -28.60 22.65 18.19
N ASP A 216 -29.14 23.28 19.23
CA ASP A 216 -30.46 23.94 19.21
C ASP A 216 -30.50 25.20 18.31
N ARG A 217 -29.53 25.35 17.39
CA ARG A 217 -29.45 26.50 16.48
C ARG A 217 -29.85 26.08 15.06
N VAL A 218 -30.95 26.67 14.60
CA VAL A 218 -31.46 26.59 13.23
C VAL A 218 -30.38 27.13 12.26
N GLY A 219 -29.84 26.24 11.40
CA GLY A 219 -29.02 26.66 10.25
C GLY A 219 -27.67 25.95 10.04
N GLY A 220 -27.20 25.12 10.96
CA GLY A 220 -25.90 24.42 10.82
C GLY A 220 -25.97 22.89 10.87
N ASP A 221 -27.16 22.33 11.05
CA ASP A 221 -27.33 20.91 11.39
C ASP A 221 -27.41 19.94 10.21
N VAL A 222 -27.79 20.42 9.01
CA VAL A 222 -28.04 19.54 7.84
C VAL A 222 -26.78 18.75 7.45
N SER A 223 -25.61 19.39 7.53
CA SER A 223 -24.34 18.73 7.17
C SER A 223 -23.89 17.65 8.17
N ARG A 224 -24.20 17.80 9.47
CA ARG A 224 -23.83 16.83 10.52
C ARG A 224 -24.74 15.63 10.55
N GLU A 225 -26.03 15.82 10.40
CA GLU A 225 -27.01 14.74 10.27
C GLU A 225 -26.77 13.93 9.00
N GLY A 226 -26.35 14.57 7.90
CA GLY A 226 -25.94 13.91 6.67
C GLY A 226 -24.77 12.96 6.91
N VAL A 227 -23.71 13.38 7.61
CA VAL A 227 -22.56 12.53 7.93
C VAL A 227 -22.96 11.34 8.82
N GLN A 228 -23.81 11.55 9.83
CA GLN A 228 -24.31 10.45 10.66
C GLN A 228 -25.06 9.42 9.83
N ARG A 229 -25.95 9.86 8.95
CA ARG A 229 -26.72 9.00 8.06
C ARG A 229 -25.82 8.21 7.11
N ASP A 230 -24.76 8.85 6.58
CA ASP A 230 -23.82 8.21 5.65
C ASP A 230 -22.86 7.23 6.34
N LEU A 231 -22.56 7.44 7.63
CA LEU A 231 -21.75 6.50 8.44
C LEU A 231 -22.54 5.24 8.85
N LEU A 232 -23.86 5.34 8.99
CA LEU A 232 -24.69 4.24 9.48
C LEU A 232 -24.58 2.96 8.65
N PRO A 233 -24.62 3.00 7.30
CA PRO A 233 -24.41 1.80 6.48
C PRO A 233 -23.04 1.15 6.68
N LEU A 234 -21.99 1.94 6.93
CA LEU A 234 -20.65 1.40 7.21
C LEU A 234 -20.60 0.64 8.54
N ILE A 235 -21.29 1.15 9.57
CA ILE A 235 -21.37 0.52 10.88
C ILE A 235 -22.22 -0.74 10.83
N GLU A 236 -23.35 -0.69 10.15
CA GLU A 236 -24.29 -1.83 10.02
C GLU A 236 -23.77 -2.90 9.06
N GLY A 237 -22.91 -2.54 8.13
CA GLY A 237 -22.36 -3.39 7.08
C GLY A 237 -22.89 -3.03 5.71
N THR A 238 -22.00 -2.69 4.82
CA THR A 238 -22.30 -2.35 3.43
C THR A 238 -21.22 -2.90 2.50
N THR A 239 -21.46 -2.81 1.21
CA THR A 239 -20.47 -3.16 0.19
C THR A 239 -19.97 -1.89 -0.47
N VAL A 240 -18.68 -1.62 -0.36
CA VAL A 240 -18.03 -0.46 -0.97
C VAL A 240 -17.32 -0.86 -2.26
N SER A 241 -17.58 -0.13 -3.32
CA SER A 241 -16.88 -0.30 -4.60
C SER A 241 -15.49 0.32 -4.56
N THR A 242 -14.49 -0.48 -4.94
CA THR A 242 -13.09 -0.04 -5.03
C THR A 242 -12.51 -0.36 -6.41
N LYS A 243 -11.36 0.23 -6.74
CA LYS A 243 -10.66 -0.09 -7.98
C LYS A 243 -10.17 -1.55 -8.07
N TYR A 244 -10.16 -2.27 -6.94
CA TYR A 244 -9.82 -3.69 -6.85
C TYR A 244 -11.05 -4.60 -6.76
N GLY A 245 -12.24 -4.03 -6.96
CA GLY A 245 -13.54 -4.69 -6.83
C GLY A 245 -14.20 -4.42 -5.47
N PRO A 246 -15.39 -5.01 -5.22
CA PRO A 246 -16.17 -4.74 -4.02
C PRO A 246 -15.49 -5.29 -2.76
N VAL A 247 -15.68 -4.56 -1.64
CA VAL A 247 -15.27 -4.92 -0.26
C VAL A 247 -16.50 -4.83 0.63
N LYS A 248 -16.72 -5.82 1.49
CA LYS A 248 -17.88 -5.91 2.41
C LYS A 248 -17.54 -5.46 3.81
#